data_3f09e28db82b1efd3e009a482b6fca1a
#
_entry.id   3f09e28db82b1efd3e009a482b6fca1a
#
_cell.length_a   1.000
_cell.length_b   1.000
_cell.length_c   1.000
_cell.angle_alpha   90.00
_cell.angle_beta   90.00
_cell.angle_gamma   90.00
#
_symmetry.space_group_name_H-M   'P 1'
#
loop_
_entity.id
_entity.type
_entity.pdbx_description
1 polymer ?
#
loop_
_entity_poly.entity_id
_entity_poly.type
_entity_poly.pdbx_seq_one_letter_code
_entity_poly.pdbx_strand_id
1 'polypeptide(L)'
;VAMCVQETLKQLGIEDSFFRHYDGENGFALVTLQGNDRVFLGSNKGGIAKEYSFDFKKMDFDYIKKFDVIYTNLNSYIEDDLPKLYQTGIPIAYDFSLKWTEEYLKKVCPFVTVAMMSCAHLTAQQREAEMKKAQDNGVKIVLGTIGEDGSYVLYKDKFYYASAVHADNVIDTMGAGDSYFSAFLCELLNNSITGKLIEGTEMQMRERLIKAMNIGASFAAKVCAMEGAFGYGVPIVGKTEII
;
A
#
# COMPACT_ATOMS: atom_id res chain seq x y z
N VAL A 1 16.28 -15.24 0.69
CA VAL A 1 15.39 -14.07 0.62
C VAL A 1 15.02 -13.62 2.01
N ALA A 2 14.38 -14.44 2.86
CA ALA A 2 13.92 -14.03 4.20
C ALA A 2 15.02 -13.39 5.07
N MET A 3 16.20 -14.02 5.13
CA MET A 3 17.34 -13.46 5.89
C MET A 3 17.80 -12.10 5.37
N CYS A 4 17.83 -11.89 4.05
CA CYS A 4 18.19 -10.61 3.45
C CYS A 4 17.16 -9.51 3.83
N VAL A 5 15.86 -9.83 3.76
CA VAL A 5 14.79 -8.90 4.17
C VAL A 5 14.96 -8.53 5.64
N GLN A 6 15.13 -9.51 6.51
CA GLN A 6 15.27 -9.28 7.95
C GLN A 6 16.52 -8.44 8.29
N GLU A 7 17.65 -8.72 7.64
CA GLU A 7 18.88 -7.96 7.83
C GLU A 7 18.72 -6.50 7.37
N THR A 8 18.06 -6.27 6.23
CA THR A 8 17.72 -4.93 5.72
C THR A 8 16.85 -4.16 6.72
N LEU A 9 15.81 -4.80 7.27
CA LEU A 9 14.93 -4.17 8.26
C LEU A 9 15.68 -3.78 9.54
N LYS A 10 16.61 -4.63 10.02
CA LYS A 10 17.48 -4.30 11.14
C LYS A 10 18.38 -3.12 10.85
N GLN A 11 18.99 -3.06 9.66
CA GLN A 11 19.82 -1.92 9.23
C GLN A 11 19.02 -0.61 9.19
N LEU A 12 17.73 -0.69 8.84
CA LEU A 12 16.82 0.45 8.82
C LEU A 12 16.22 0.79 10.19
N GLY A 13 16.55 0.02 11.24
CA GLY A 13 16.00 0.22 12.58
C GLY A 13 14.51 -0.14 12.70
N ILE A 14 14.01 -1.00 11.82
CA ILE A 14 12.61 -1.45 11.84
C ILE A 14 12.49 -2.63 12.81
N GLU A 15 11.51 -2.56 13.69
CA GLU A 15 11.19 -3.60 14.67
C GLU A 15 10.72 -4.89 13.97
N ASP A 16 11.39 -6.01 14.22
CA ASP A 16 11.12 -7.31 13.60
C ASP A 16 10.74 -8.42 14.61
N SER A 17 10.54 -8.08 15.89
CA SER A 17 10.25 -9.06 16.96
C SER A 17 8.97 -9.86 16.73
N PHE A 18 8.05 -9.34 15.90
CA PHE A 18 6.79 -10.00 15.57
C PHE A 18 6.81 -10.71 14.22
N PHE A 19 7.96 -10.80 13.57
CA PHE A 19 8.12 -11.58 12.36
C PHE A 19 7.92 -13.06 12.65
N ARG A 20 7.18 -13.72 11.78
CA ARG A 20 6.92 -15.15 11.86
C ARG A 20 7.72 -15.87 10.79
N HIS A 21 8.38 -16.93 11.19
CA HIS A 21 9.20 -17.76 10.32
C HIS A 21 8.52 -19.13 10.17
N TYR A 22 8.35 -19.55 8.94
CA TYR A 22 7.81 -20.85 8.56
C TYR A 22 8.74 -21.53 7.57
N ASP A 23 8.77 -22.84 7.56
CA ASP A 23 9.46 -23.61 6.53
C ASP A 23 8.66 -23.55 5.21
N GLY A 24 9.28 -23.09 4.16
CA GLY A 24 8.65 -22.97 2.85
C GLY A 24 9.21 -21.83 2.01
N GLU A 25 8.72 -21.71 0.80
CA GLU A 25 9.15 -20.68 -0.13
C GLU A 25 8.44 -19.36 0.14
N ASN A 26 9.19 -18.26 0.17
CA ASN A 26 8.61 -16.92 0.25
C ASN A 26 7.74 -16.63 -0.97
N GLY A 27 6.71 -15.82 -0.78
CA GLY A 27 5.97 -15.23 -1.90
C GLY A 27 6.91 -14.43 -2.80
N PHE A 28 6.81 -14.63 -4.11
CA PHE A 28 7.55 -13.85 -5.10
C PHE A 28 6.73 -13.55 -6.34
N ALA A 29 7.14 -12.51 -7.04
CA ALA A 29 6.68 -12.17 -8.37
C ALA A 29 7.89 -12.04 -9.31
N LEU A 30 7.76 -12.60 -10.51
CA LEU A 30 8.74 -12.47 -11.58
C LEU A 30 8.32 -11.34 -12.51
N VAL A 31 9.25 -10.46 -12.77
CA VAL A 31 9.06 -9.32 -13.67
C VAL A 31 10.23 -9.22 -14.65
N THR A 32 9.97 -8.70 -15.84
CA THR A 32 11.01 -8.29 -16.80
C THR A 32 10.82 -6.81 -17.13
N LEU A 33 11.85 -6.20 -17.67
CA LEU A 33 11.79 -4.83 -18.17
C LEU A 33 11.53 -4.84 -19.68
N GLN A 34 10.54 -4.10 -20.14
CA GLN A 34 10.35 -3.74 -21.54
C GLN A 34 10.50 -2.21 -21.65
N GLY A 35 11.68 -1.75 -22.08
CA GLY A 35 12.04 -0.34 -21.89
C GLY A 35 12.20 -0.03 -20.41
N ASN A 36 11.49 1.01 -19.92
CA ASN A 36 11.45 1.37 -18.49
C ASN A 36 10.23 0.77 -17.74
N ASP A 37 9.37 0.04 -18.44
CA ASP A 37 8.17 -0.57 -17.84
C ASP A 37 8.43 -2.00 -17.40
N ARG A 38 7.84 -2.38 -16.27
CA ARG A 38 7.85 -3.74 -15.77
C ARG A 38 6.70 -4.55 -16.33
N VAL A 39 7.05 -5.68 -16.96
CA VAL A 39 6.10 -6.68 -17.41
C VAL A 39 6.09 -7.84 -16.42
N PHE A 40 4.93 -8.16 -15.92
CA PHE A 40 4.70 -9.26 -14.99
C PHE A 40 4.76 -10.60 -15.74
N LEU A 41 5.66 -11.50 -15.35
CA LEU A 41 5.82 -12.82 -15.97
C LEU A 41 5.06 -13.92 -15.21
N GLY A 42 4.94 -13.78 -13.87
CA GLY A 42 4.26 -14.74 -13.03
C GLY A 42 4.59 -14.58 -11.55
N SER A 43 4.00 -15.42 -10.71
CA SER A 43 4.27 -15.49 -9.27
C SER A 43 3.97 -16.88 -8.74
N ASN A 44 4.53 -17.23 -7.57
CA ASN A 44 4.12 -18.42 -6.83
C ASN A 44 2.84 -18.20 -5.99
N LYS A 45 2.05 -17.15 -6.31
CA LYS A 45 0.76 -16.84 -5.70
C LYS A 45 0.80 -16.70 -4.17
N GLY A 46 1.89 -16.17 -3.63
CA GLY A 46 2.03 -15.84 -2.21
C GLY A 46 2.90 -16.79 -1.40
N GLY A 47 3.26 -17.95 -1.94
CA GLY A 47 4.12 -18.92 -1.25
C GLY A 47 3.60 -19.24 0.15
N ILE A 48 4.51 -19.42 1.10
CA ILE A 48 4.20 -19.79 2.49
C ILE A 48 3.29 -18.78 3.21
N ALA A 49 3.33 -17.50 2.85
CA ALA A 49 2.49 -16.47 3.48
C ALA A 49 0.99 -16.68 3.21
N LYS A 50 0.65 -17.33 2.09
CA LYS A 50 -0.74 -17.67 1.78
C LYS A 50 -1.23 -18.93 2.52
N GLU A 51 -0.32 -19.84 2.84
CA GLU A 51 -0.65 -21.12 3.49
C GLU A 51 -0.90 -20.95 4.99
N TYR A 52 -0.24 -19.98 5.61
CA TYR A 52 -0.33 -19.70 7.02
C TYR A 52 -1.00 -18.34 7.27
N SER A 53 -2.24 -18.35 7.74
CA SER A 53 -2.90 -17.14 8.23
C SER A 53 -2.17 -16.58 9.46
N PHE A 54 -2.25 -15.28 9.66
CA PHE A 54 -1.80 -14.66 10.91
C PHE A 54 -2.71 -15.14 12.04
N ASP A 55 -2.21 -16.04 12.88
CA ASP A 55 -2.86 -16.39 14.13
C ASP A 55 -2.56 -15.30 15.17
N PHE A 56 -3.31 -14.18 15.10
CA PHE A 56 -3.15 -13.04 15.99
C PHE A 56 -3.49 -13.44 17.43
N LYS A 57 -2.52 -13.31 18.34
CA LYS A 57 -2.65 -13.52 19.77
C LYS A 57 -2.89 -12.21 20.50
N LYS A 58 -3.29 -12.27 21.76
CA LYS A 58 -3.50 -11.06 22.57
C LYS A 58 -2.29 -10.13 22.57
N MET A 59 -1.08 -10.66 22.65
CA MET A 59 0.15 -9.87 22.63
C MET A 59 0.36 -9.12 21.31
N ASP A 60 -0.07 -9.67 20.19
CA ASP A 60 0.00 -9.02 18.89
C ASP A 60 -0.90 -7.77 18.88
N PHE A 61 -2.11 -7.87 19.41
CA PHE A 61 -3.03 -6.74 19.51
C PHE A 61 -2.54 -5.66 20.48
N ASP A 62 -1.94 -6.04 21.60
CA ASP A 62 -1.36 -5.08 22.56
C ASP A 62 -0.15 -4.36 21.94
N TYR A 63 0.57 -5.01 21.03
CA TYR A 63 1.64 -4.40 20.26
C TYR A 63 1.09 -3.46 19.17
N ILE A 64 0.13 -3.92 18.37
CA ILE A 64 -0.51 -3.14 17.29
C ILE A 64 -1.09 -1.82 17.80
N LYS A 65 -1.69 -1.82 18.99
CA LYS A 65 -2.26 -0.61 19.63
C LYS A 65 -1.25 0.48 19.94
N LYS A 66 0.05 0.24 19.81
CA LYS A 66 1.11 1.25 20.00
C LYS A 66 1.37 2.09 18.74
N PHE A 67 0.73 1.75 17.62
CA PHE A 67 0.93 2.40 16.32
C PHE A 67 -0.26 3.27 15.93
N ASP A 68 -0.02 4.22 15.05
CA ASP A 68 -1.02 5.18 14.59
C ASP A 68 -1.81 4.69 13.38
N VAL A 69 -1.28 3.71 12.64
CA VAL A 69 -1.91 3.13 11.44
C VAL A 69 -1.44 1.69 11.21
N ILE A 70 -2.33 0.85 10.73
CA ILE A 70 -2.02 -0.47 10.17
C ILE A 70 -2.00 -0.32 8.66
N TYR A 71 -0.85 -0.60 8.01
CA TYR A 71 -0.77 -0.69 6.56
C TYR A 71 -0.72 -2.14 6.11
N THR A 72 -1.58 -2.50 5.18
CA THR A 72 -1.63 -3.83 4.58
C THR A 72 -2.12 -3.76 3.12
N ASN A 73 -2.09 -4.90 2.44
CA ASN A 73 -2.50 -4.98 1.04
C ASN A 73 -3.10 -6.36 0.71
N LEU A 74 -3.61 -6.50 -0.52
CA LEU A 74 -4.22 -7.75 -1.01
C LEU A 74 -3.26 -8.95 -1.06
N ASN A 75 -1.94 -8.73 -1.06
CA ASN A 75 -0.94 -9.81 -1.08
C ASN A 75 -0.56 -10.29 0.33
N SER A 76 -1.13 -9.69 1.37
CA SER A 76 -0.91 -10.07 2.77
C SER A 76 -1.79 -11.24 3.21
N TYR A 77 -2.86 -11.56 2.47
CA TYR A 77 -3.80 -12.66 2.73
C TYR A 77 -4.41 -12.62 4.14
N ILE A 78 -4.74 -11.41 4.63
CA ILE A 78 -5.27 -11.19 5.99
C ILE A 78 -6.71 -10.69 6.00
N GLU A 79 -7.45 -10.83 4.91
CA GLU A 79 -8.81 -10.31 4.77
C GLU A 79 -9.76 -10.84 5.86
N ASP A 80 -9.57 -12.09 6.27
CA ASP A 80 -10.39 -12.72 7.31
C ASP A 80 -10.03 -12.24 8.73
N ASP A 81 -8.87 -11.62 8.90
CA ASP A 81 -8.42 -11.02 10.17
C ASP A 81 -8.75 -9.53 10.29
N LEU A 82 -9.15 -8.86 9.20
CA LEU A 82 -9.49 -7.43 9.22
C LEU A 82 -10.53 -7.06 10.28
N PRO A 83 -11.60 -7.87 10.52
CA PRO A 83 -12.54 -7.58 11.60
C PRO A 83 -11.88 -7.50 12.99
N LYS A 84 -10.90 -8.38 13.27
CA LYS A 84 -10.14 -8.39 14.54
C LYS A 84 -9.22 -7.18 14.64
N LEU A 85 -8.52 -6.85 13.54
CA LEU A 85 -7.65 -5.67 13.46
C LEU A 85 -8.46 -4.38 13.65
N TYR A 86 -9.63 -4.29 13.02
CA TYR A 86 -10.54 -3.15 13.17
C TYR A 86 -10.98 -2.91 14.62
N GLN A 87 -11.16 -3.98 15.42
CA GLN A 87 -11.49 -3.89 16.83
C GLN A 87 -10.38 -3.27 17.70
N THR A 88 -9.15 -3.15 17.20
CA THR A 88 -8.07 -2.44 17.91
C THR A 88 -8.32 -0.94 18.01
N GLY A 89 -9.17 -0.40 17.13
CA GLY A 89 -9.41 1.04 16.99
C GLY A 89 -8.32 1.78 16.20
N ILE A 90 -7.27 1.08 15.77
CA ILE A 90 -6.22 1.65 14.93
C ILE A 90 -6.73 1.70 13.48
N PRO A 91 -6.63 2.84 12.79
CA PRO A 91 -7.07 2.96 11.40
C PRO A 91 -6.29 2.00 10.48
N ILE A 92 -7.02 1.36 9.57
CA ILE A 92 -6.44 0.45 8.59
C ILE A 92 -6.33 1.16 7.24
N ALA A 93 -5.11 1.22 6.70
CA ALA A 93 -4.80 1.62 5.34
C ALA A 93 -4.59 0.37 4.48
N TYR A 94 -5.33 0.26 3.37
CA TYR A 94 -5.34 -0.92 2.53
C TYR A 94 -5.01 -0.59 1.08
N ASP A 95 -4.02 -1.27 0.50
CA ASP A 95 -3.70 -1.18 -0.92
C ASP A 95 -4.39 -2.32 -1.70
N PHE A 96 -5.35 -1.95 -2.54
CA PHE A 96 -6.07 -2.85 -3.44
C PHE A 96 -5.29 -3.16 -4.72
N SER A 97 -4.15 -2.49 -4.97
CA SER A 97 -3.36 -2.63 -6.18
C SER A 97 -4.21 -2.43 -7.46
N LEU A 98 -4.16 -3.40 -8.40
CA LEU A 98 -4.89 -3.42 -9.67
C LEU A 98 -6.09 -4.39 -9.66
N LYS A 99 -6.28 -5.15 -8.59
CA LYS A 99 -7.16 -6.33 -8.60
C LYS A 99 -8.18 -6.25 -7.48
N TRP A 100 -9.36 -5.81 -7.79
CA TRP A 100 -10.52 -5.89 -6.90
C TRP A 100 -11.77 -6.30 -7.69
N THR A 101 -12.67 -6.95 -6.99
CA THR A 101 -14.05 -7.21 -7.46
C THR A 101 -15.03 -6.51 -6.52
N GLU A 102 -16.28 -6.42 -6.93
CA GLU A 102 -17.31 -5.84 -6.07
C GLU A 102 -17.49 -6.63 -4.76
N GLU A 103 -17.43 -7.97 -4.84
CA GLU A 103 -17.49 -8.82 -3.65
C GLU A 103 -16.28 -8.58 -2.72
N TYR A 104 -15.09 -8.39 -3.31
CA TYR A 104 -13.89 -8.10 -2.54
C TYR A 104 -13.98 -6.75 -1.83
N LEU A 105 -14.47 -5.71 -2.51
CA LEU A 105 -14.72 -4.41 -1.88
C LEU A 105 -15.73 -4.52 -0.73
N LYS A 106 -16.84 -5.24 -0.92
CA LYS A 106 -17.83 -5.50 0.14
C LYS A 106 -17.25 -6.23 1.34
N LYS A 107 -16.29 -7.13 1.12
CA LYS A 107 -15.62 -7.89 2.18
C LYS A 107 -14.62 -7.03 2.97
N VAL A 108 -13.84 -6.21 2.30
CA VAL A 108 -12.66 -5.53 2.87
C VAL A 108 -12.96 -4.11 3.33
N CYS A 109 -13.65 -3.31 2.50
CA CYS A 109 -13.88 -1.89 2.73
C CYS A 109 -14.55 -1.53 4.06
N PRO A 110 -15.46 -2.33 4.64
CA PRO A 110 -16.07 -2.02 5.94
C PRO A 110 -15.07 -1.83 7.09
N PHE A 111 -13.87 -2.37 6.95
CA PHE A 111 -12.81 -2.32 7.98
C PHE A 111 -11.71 -1.31 7.65
N VAL A 112 -11.75 -0.72 6.45
CA VAL A 112 -10.68 0.14 5.93
C VAL A 112 -11.00 1.62 6.12
N THR A 113 -10.03 2.36 6.66
CA THR A 113 -10.13 3.83 6.81
C THR A 113 -9.65 4.56 5.56
N VAL A 114 -8.50 4.13 5.01
CA VAL A 114 -7.87 4.70 3.82
C VAL A 114 -7.59 3.59 2.83
N ALA A 115 -8.11 3.72 1.62
CA ALA A 115 -7.84 2.78 0.52
C ALA A 115 -6.93 3.43 -0.53
N MET A 116 -6.03 2.63 -1.11
CA MET A 116 -5.35 2.97 -2.36
C MET A 116 -5.77 1.99 -3.46
N MET A 117 -6.02 2.52 -4.65
CA MET A 117 -6.42 1.78 -5.86
C MET A 117 -5.56 2.23 -7.03
N SER A 118 -4.93 1.31 -7.75
CA SER A 118 -4.14 1.62 -8.95
C SER A 118 -5.06 1.69 -10.17
N CYS A 119 -5.43 2.90 -10.58
CA CYS A 119 -6.48 3.18 -11.54
C CYS A 119 -6.00 3.56 -12.96
N ALA A 120 -4.70 3.46 -13.26
CA ALA A 120 -4.14 3.87 -14.56
C ALA A 120 -4.77 3.17 -15.77
N HIS A 121 -5.29 1.95 -15.59
CA HIS A 121 -5.95 1.16 -16.63
C HIS A 121 -7.42 1.52 -16.86
N LEU A 122 -7.99 2.41 -16.03
CA LEU A 122 -9.40 2.80 -16.06
C LEU A 122 -9.58 4.15 -16.77
N THR A 123 -10.69 4.29 -17.47
CA THR A 123 -11.16 5.61 -17.92
C THR A 123 -11.51 6.49 -16.71
N ALA A 124 -11.60 7.80 -16.91
CA ALA A 124 -11.98 8.74 -15.84
C ALA A 124 -13.32 8.36 -15.19
N GLN A 125 -14.32 8.01 -16.01
CA GLN A 125 -15.65 7.61 -15.52
C GLN A 125 -15.60 6.30 -14.72
N GLN A 126 -14.84 5.31 -15.19
CA GLN A 126 -14.66 4.04 -14.46
C GLN A 126 -13.95 4.25 -13.15
N ARG A 127 -12.86 5.05 -13.14
CA ARG A 127 -12.11 5.39 -11.92
C ARG A 127 -13.00 6.04 -10.87
N GLU A 128 -13.78 7.06 -11.26
CA GLU A 128 -14.72 7.70 -10.35
C GLU A 128 -15.75 6.71 -9.78
N ALA A 129 -16.30 5.84 -10.61
CA ALA A 129 -17.25 4.82 -10.19
C ALA A 129 -16.63 3.82 -9.20
N GLU A 130 -15.42 3.32 -9.49
CA GLU A 130 -14.74 2.36 -8.61
C GLU A 130 -14.34 2.98 -7.26
N MET A 131 -13.81 4.21 -7.27
CA MET A 131 -13.49 4.93 -6.04
C MET A 131 -14.74 5.19 -5.18
N LYS A 132 -15.88 5.53 -5.81
CA LYS A 132 -17.16 5.69 -5.12
C LYS A 132 -17.65 4.37 -4.53
N LYS A 133 -17.54 3.26 -5.24
CA LYS A 133 -17.88 1.93 -4.68
C LYS A 133 -17.11 1.62 -3.40
N ALA A 134 -15.80 1.95 -3.36
CA ALA A 134 -15.00 1.76 -2.15
C ALA A 134 -15.50 2.65 -1.00
N GLN A 135 -15.81 3.94 -1.28
CA GLN A 135 -16.36 4.86 -0.29
C GLN A 135 -17.73 4.40 0.21
N ASP A 136 -18.64 3.99 -0.68
CA ASP A 136 -19.99 3.51 -0.34
C ASP A 136 -19.96 2.25 0.52
N ASN A 137 -18.91 1.43 0.39
CA ASN A 137 -18.64 0.27 1.23
C ASN A 137 -17.92 0.61 2.56
N GLY A 138 -17.72 1.89 2.88
CA GLY A 138 -17.28 2.32 4.21
C GLY A 138 -15.93 3.03 4.31
N VAL A 139 -15.11 3.01 3.26
CA VAL A 139 -13.81 3.70 3.23
C VAL A 139 -14.01 5.22 3.35
N LYS A 140 -13.20 5.87 4.20
CA LYS A 140 -13.32 7.31 4.44
C LYS A 140 -12.49 8.14 3.45
N ILE A 141 -11.33 7.66 3.07
CA ILE A 141 -10.43 8.30 2.10
C ILE A 141 -10.07 7.26 1.06
N VAL A 142 -10.37 7.52 -0.20
CA VAL A 142 -9.99 6.65 -1.32
C VAL A 142 -9.00 7.38 -2.20
N LEU A 143 -7.79 6.85 -2.32
CA LEU A 143 -6.73 7.33 -3.19
C LEU A 143 -6.72 6.48 -4.47
N GLY A 144 -6.86 7.12 -5.63
CA GLY A 144 -6.75 6.49 -6.95
C GLY A 144 -5.52 7.01 -7.69
N THR A 145 -4.49 6.19 -7.87
CA THR A 145 -3.28 6.55 -8.62
C THR A 145 -3.47 6.26 -10.11
N ILE A 146 -2.95 7.13 -10.98
CA ILE A 146 -3.04 7.02 -12.43
C ILE A 146 -1.66 7.12 -13.12
N GLY A 147 -0.64 6.59 -12.44
CA GLY A 147 0.73 6.56 -12.97
C GLY A 147 1.32 7.95 -13.13
N GLU A 148 1.88 8.21 -14.31
CA GLU A 148 2.51 9.50 -14.66
C GLU A 148 1.52 10.66 -14.77
N ASP A 149 0.23 10.38 -14.88
CA ASP A 149 -0.81 11.41 -14.93
C ASP A 149 -1.20 11.92 -13.53
N GLY A 150 -0.67 11.33 -12.44
CA GLY A 150 -0.90 11.80 -11.08
C GLY A 150 -1.84 10.92 -10.25
N SER A 151 -2.71 11.56 -9.47
CA SER A 151 -3.62 10.85 -8.58
C SER A 151 -4.86 11.65 -8.25
N TYR A 152 -5.88 10.95 -7.80
CA TYR A 152 -7.11 11.52 -7.24
C TYR A 152 -7.30 11.03 -5.83
N VAL A 153 -7.87 11.87 -4.97
CA VAL A 153 -8.39 11.43 -3.67
C VAL A 153 -9.88 11.76 -3.60
N LEU A 154 -10.67 10.79 -3.18
CA LEU A 154 -12.09 10.95 -2.88
C LEU A 154 -12.27 11.02 -1.36
N TYR A 155 -12.89 12.10 -0.89
CA TYR A 155 -13.22 12.32 0.52
C TYR A 155 -14.56 13.07 0.62
N LYS A 156 -15.54 12.52 1.33
CA LYS A 156 -16.88 13.09 1.47
C LYS A 156 -17.48 13.50 0.12
N ASP A 157 -17.53 12.57 -0.83
CA ASP A 157 -18.07 12.75 -2.19
C ASP A 157 -17.36 13.81 -3.05
N LYS A 158 -16.23 14.34 -2.59
CA LYS A 158 -15.43 15.33 -3.33
C LYS A 158 -14.13 14.72 -3.81
N PHE A 159 -13.86 14.91 -5.10
CA PHE A 159 -12.60 14.54 -5.73
C PHE A 159 -11.62 15.69 -5.69
N TYR A 160 -10.38 15.39 -5.31
CA TYR A 160 -9.25 16.29 -5.38
C TYR A 160 -8.16 15.63 -6.23
N TYR A 161 -7.49 16.42 -7.04
CA TYR A 161 -6.44 15.97 -7.95
C TYR A 161 -5.09 16.55 -7.56
N ALA A 162 -4.03 15.76 -7.76
CA ALA A 162 -2.65 16.21 -7.74
C ALA A 162 -1.89 15.58 -8.91
N SER A 163 -1.05 16.40 -9.58
CA SER A 163 -0.19 15.95 -10.66
C SER A 163 0.88 15.00 -10.15
N ALA A 164 1.38 14.13 -11.02
CA ALA A 164 2.59 13.37 -10.71
C ALA A 164 3.81 14.32 -10.62
N VAL A 165 4.79 13.88 -9.86
CA VAL A 165 6.14 14.44 -9.91
C VAL A 165 6.98 13.50 -10.77
N HIS A 166 7.52 14.03 -11.86
CA HIS A 166 8.37 13.25 -12.77
C HIS A 166 9.76 13.09 -12.16
N ALA A 167 10.30 11.87 -12.21
CA ALA A 167 11.70 11.63 -11.91
C ALA A 167 12.55 12.01 -13.12
N ASP A 168 13.68 12.69 -12.88
CA ASP A 168 14.61 13.06 -13.96
C ASP A 168 15.20 11.83 -14.67
N ASN A 169 15.33 10.73 -13.95
CA ASN A 169 15.81 9.46 -14.44
C ASN A 169 15.02 8.31 -13.81
N VAL A 170 14.12 7.69 -14.56
CA VAL A 170 13.38 6.50 -14.11
C VAL A 170 14.25 5.26 -14.37
N ILE A 171 14.65 4.61 -13.27
CA ILE A 171 15.42 3.35 -13.30
C ILE A 171 14.46 2.17 -13.13
N ASP A 172 13.53 2.27 -12.17
CA ASP A 172 12.66 1.18 -11.78
C ASP A 172 11.38 1.69 -11.13
N THR A 173 10.23 1.32 -11.67
CA THR A 173 8.92 1.74 -11.11
C THR A 173 8.39 0.83 -9.99
N MET A 174 9.16 -0.21 -9.60
CA MET A 174 8.79 -1.09 -8.49
C MET A 174 8.71 -0.31 -7.19
N GLY A 175 7.64 -0.55 -6.43
CA GLY A 175 7.44 0.11 -5.13
C GLY A 175 6.99 1.58 -5.23
N ALA A 176 6.78 2.14 -6.43
CA ALA A 176 6.29 3.51 -6.58
C ALA A 176 4.94 3.72 -5.88
N GLY A 177 4.00 2.77 -6.03
CA GLY A 177 2.72 2.78 -5.33
C GLY A 177 2.86 2.68 -3.83
N ASP A 178 3.63 1.69 -3.34
CA ASP A 178 3.86 1.48 -1.91
C ASP A 178 4.50 2.71 -1.26
N SER A 179 5.51 3.30 -1.92
CA SER A 179 6.21 4.49 -1.43
C SER A 179 5.31 5.73 -1.45
N TYR A 180 4.49 5.88 -2.50
CA TYR A 180 3.48 6.93 -2.55
C TYR A 180 2.53 6.84 -1.37
N PHE A 181 1.93 5.66 -1.17
CA PHE A 181 0.93 5.45 -0.14
C PHE A 181 1.51 5.61 1.27
N SER A 182 2.70 5.07 1.51
CA SER A 182 3.39 5.23 2.79
C SER A 182 3.67 6.70 3.11
N ALA A 183 4.22 7.47 2.16
CA ALA A 183 4.50 8.89 2.35
C ALA A 183 3.22 9.71 2.51
N PHE A 184 2.14 9.38 1.77
CA PHE A 184 0.82 9.99 1.92
C PHE A 184 0.27 9.80 3.35
N LEU A 185 0.32 8.59 3.89
CA LEU A 185 -0.14 8.27 5.25
C LEU A 185 0.71 8.98 6.31
N CYS A 186 2.04 8.94 6.17
CA CYS A 186 2.96 9.64 7.07
C CYS A 186 2.69 11.14 7.10
N GLU A 187 2.44 11.77 5.95
CA GLU A 187 2.16 13.21 5.88
C GLU A 187 0.82 13.55 6.54
N LEU A 188 -0.21 12.72 6.38
CA LEU A 188 -1.48 12.88 7.08
C LEU A 188 -1.31 12.81 8.60
N LEU A 189 -0.48 11.89 9.11
CA LEU A 189 -0.21 11.74 10.54
C LEU A 189 0.66 12.89 11.08
N ASN A 190 1.75 13.24 10.41
CA ASN A 190 2.67 14.28 10.82
C ASN A 190 2.03 15.68 10.90
N ASN A 191 1.02 15.94 10.08
CA ASN A 191 0.26 17.20 10.09
C ASN A 191 -1.05 17.11 10.87
N SER A 192 -1.18 16.09 11.70
CA SER A 192 -2.29 15.90 12.61
C SER A 192 -1.96 16.52 13.96
N ILE A 193 -2.92 17.24 14.54
CA ILE A 193 -2.81 17.83 15.90
C ILE A 193 -3.06 16.72 16.93
N THR A 194 -3.91 15.76 16.60
CA THR A 194 -4.38 14.71 17.54
C THR A 194 -3.80 13.32 17.23
N GLY A 195 -2.90 13.20 16.25
CA GLY A 195 -2.39 11.91 15.78
C GLY A 195 -3.38 11.11 14.92
N LYS A 196 -4.44 11.75 14.42
CA LYS A 196 -5.48 11.07 13.63
C LYS A 196 -5.36 11.37 12.15
N LEU A 197 -5.55 10.35 11.31
CA LEU A 197 -5.59 10.51 9.84
C LEU A 197 -6.67 11.48 9.38
N ILE A 198 -7.81 11.47 10.05
CA ILE A 198 -8.97 12.33 9.73
C ILE A 198 -9.26 13.22 10.93
N GLU A 199 -9.07 14.51 10.77
CA GLU A 199 -9.37 15.53 11.79
C GLU A 199 -9.57 16.91 11.18
N GLY A 200 -10.21 17.79 11.94
CA GLY A 200 -10.45 19.18 11.55
C GLY A 200 -11.67 19.36 10.64
N THR A 201 -11.81 20.58 10.14
CA THR A 201 -12.86 20.94 9.21
C THR A 201 -12.63 20.33 7.83
N GLU A 202 -13.64 20.33 6.98
CA GLU A 202 -13.52 19.84 5.60
C GLU A 202 -12.45 20.61 4.80
N MET A 203 -12.36 21.92 5.00
CA MET A 203 -11.33 22.75 4.36
C MET A 203 -9.93 22.35 4.81
N GLN A 204 -9.71 22.16 6.10
CA GLN A 204 -8.44 21.70 6.64
C GLN A 204 -8.08 20.30 6.11
N MET A 205 -9.07 19.38 6.07
CA MET A 205 -8.84 18.06 5.49
C MET A 205 -8.48 18.12 4.00
N ARG A 206 -9.13 18.99 3.22
CA ARG A 206 -8.76 19.22 1.82
C ARG A 206 -7.28 19.63 1.67
N GLU A 207 -6.84 20.60 2.45
CA GLU A 207 -5.45 21.07 2.41
C GLU A 207 -4.46 19.97 2.80
N ARG A 208 -4.76 19.21 3.86
CA ARG A 208 -3.96 18.08 4.30
C ARG A 208 -3.89 16.99 3.24
N LEU A 209 -5.01 16.63 2.61
CA LEU A 209 -5.07 15.62 1.55
C LEU A 209 -4.25 16.03 0.33
N ILE A 210 -4.39 17.27 -0.15
CA ILE A 210 -3.61 17.78 -1.30
C ILE A 210 -2.12 17.78 -0.96
N LYS A 211 -1.74 18.22 0.24
CA LYS A 211 -0.35 18.20 0.68
C LYS A 211 0.20 16.78 0.74
N ALA A 212 -0.56 15.83 1.30
CA ALA A 212 -0.17 14.43 1.39
C ALA A 212 -0.01 13.78 0.00
N MET A 213 -0.89 14.12 -0.96
CA MET A 213 -0.75 13.68 -2.35
C MET A 213 0.56 14.17 -2.98
N ASN A 214 0.90 15.45 -2.80
CA ASN A 214 2.13 16.03 -3.35
C ASN A 214 3.40 15.42 -2.73
N ILE A 215 3.39 15.15 -1.43
CA ILE A 215 4.49 14.48 -0.73
C ILE A 215 4.60 13.02 -1.20
N GLY A 216 3.48 12.30 -1.33
CA GLY A 216 3.42 10.96 -1.89
C GLY A 216 4.03 10.91 -3.30
N ALA A 217 3.61 11.81 -4.19
CA ALA A 217 4.12 11.91 -5.56
C ALA A 217 5.64 12.18 -5.59
N SER A 218 6.10 13.12 -4.75
CA SER A 218 7.53 13.47 -4.66
C SER A 218 8.38 12.31 -4.14
N PHE A 219 7.85 11.53 -3.19
CA PHE A 219 8.57 10.37 -2.66
C PHE A 219 8.59 9.21 -3.65
N ALA A 220 7.48 8.94 -4.33
CA ALA A 220 7.41 7.93 -5.39
C ALA A 220 8.40 8.23 -6.52
N ALA A 221 8.52 9.48 -6.96
CA ALA A 221 9.49 9.89 -7.97
C ALA A 221 10.94 9.60 -7.55
N LYS A 222 11.29 9.82 -6.27
CA LYS A 222 12.63 9.47 -5.74
C LYS A 222 12.87 7.96 -5.75
N VAL A 223 11.87 7.17 -5.41
CA VAL A 223 11.98 5.70 -5.42
C VAL A 223 12.11 5.16 -6.84
N CYS A 224 11.42 5.76 -7.82
CA CYS A 224 11.58 5.39 -9.22
C CYS A 224 13.01 5.64 -9.79
N ALA A 225 13.82 6.44 -9.13
CA ALA A 225 15.24 6.64 -9.47
C ALA A 225 16.19 5.62 -8.81
N MET A 226 15.67 4.57 -8.18
CA MET A 226 16.44 3.52 -7.49
C MET A 226 16.10 2.15 -8.07
N GLU A 227 17.04 1.21 -8.03
CA GLU A 227 16.77 -0.20 -8.34
C GLU A 227 16.05 -0.91 -7.19
N GLY A 228 15.16 -1.86 -7.52
CA GLY A 228 14.58 -2.80 -6.54
C GLY A 228 13.73 -2.13 -5.48
N ALA A 229 12.76 -1.33 -5.85
CA ALA A 229 11.76 -0.70 -5.02
C ALA A 229 12.26 0.38 -4.03
N PHE A 230 13.41 0.23 -3.41
CA PHE A 230 13.99 1.20 -2.47
C PHE A 230 15.51 1.02 -2.27
N GLY A 231 16.20 0.43 -3.26
CA GLY A 231 17.66 0.37 -3.30
C GLY A 231 18.29 -0.81 -2.54
N TYR A 232 17.51 -1.77 -2.05
CA TYR A 232 18.00 -2.95 -1.30
C TYR A 232 17.89 -4.26 -2.09
N GLY A 233 17.86 -4.16 -3.42
CA GLY A 233 17.85 -5.33 -4.29
C GLY A 233 19.14 -6.13 -4.18
N VAL A 234 19.02 -7.46 -4.21
CA VAL A 234 20.18 -8.38 -4.25
C VAL A 234 20.04 -9.31 -5.45
N PRO A 235 21.15 -9.66 -6.13
CA PRO A 235 21.13 -10.66 -7.19
C PRO A 235 20.63 -12.00 -6.65
N ILE A 236 19.68 -12.62 -7.35
CA ILE A 236 19.24 -13.98 -7.03
C ILE A 236 20.19 -14.94 -7.76
N VAL A 237 20.96 -15.72 -6.98
CA VAL A 237 21.83 -16.77 -7.50
C VAL A 237 21.07 -18.09 -7.44
N GLY A 238 20.65 -18.61 -8.57
CA GLY A 238 19.96 -19.91 -8.68
C GLY A 238 18.92 -19.93 -9.80
N LYS A 239 18.48 -21.11 -10.19
CA LYS A 239 17.38 -21.26 -11.15
C LYS A 239 16.06 -20.92 -10.49
N THR A 240 15.36 -19.92 -11.00
CA THR A 240 13.95 -19.69 -10.68
C THR A 240 13.14 -20.52 -11.66
N GLU A 241 12.54 -21.61 -11.21
CA GLU A 241 11.55 -22.33 -12.02
C GLU A 241 10.24 -21.53 -11.98
N ILE A 242 9.76 -21.18 -13.17
CA ILE A 242 8.44 -20.56 -13.35
C ILE A 242 7.43 -21.70 -13.40
N ILE A 243 6.50 -21.73 -12.47
CA ILE A 243 5.36 -22.65 -12.44
C ILE A 243 4.14 -21.95 -13.02
#